data_ed4032a1bf2d1abaed2fe3481d98c5f3
#
_entry.id   ed4032a1bf2d1abaed2fe3481d98c5f3
#
_cell.length_a   1.000
_cell.length_b   1.000
_cell.length_c   1.000
_cell.angle_alpha   90.00
_cell.angle_beta   90.00
_cell.angle_gamma   90.00
#
_symmetry.space_group_name_H-M   'P 1'
#
loop_
_entity.id
_entity.type
_entity.pdbx_description
1 polymer ?
#
loop_
_entity_poly.entity_id
_entity_poly.type
_entity_poly.pdbx_seq_one_letter_code
_entity_poly.pdbx_strand_id
1 'polypeptide(L)'
;MNPANPTPDQSTLNRWRQNFLDLNAQKLASAREQLSPRQQAVLDVLPLLLHCNGSRLPGYVAPHTPCGITGYTPTLEHHSALHQFARGAQIPRDPGQRCIEGVFLMGSLGSVAQSRNSDLDVWLCHDELLTDQQISDLQEKCTRIEKWADSQGTEVHFFLMNLKDFRDGQSQSA
;
A
#
# COMPACT_ATOMS: atom_id res chain seq x y z
N MET A 1 -30.08 0.89 28.86
CA MET A 1 -28.83 1.64 29.07
C MET A 1 -27.69 0.65 28.84
N ASN A 2 -26.99 0.77 27.74
CA ASN A 2 -25.78 -0.03 27.47
C ASN A 2 -24.65 0.58 28.30
N PRO A 3 -23.91 -0.15 29.14
CA PRO A 3 -22.79 0.42 29.86
C PRO A 3 -21.74 0.85 28.82
N ALA A 4 -21.35 2.12 28.82
CA ALA A 4 -20.30 2.64 28.00
C ALA A 4 -19.04 1.80 28.27
N ASN A 5 -18.50 1.14 27.24
CA ASN A 5 -17.22 0.46 27.35
C ASN A 5 -16.16 1.50 27.80
N PRO A 6 -15.42 1.26 28.87
CA PRO A 6 -14.41 2.21 29.32
C PRO A 6 -13.39 2.42 28.22
N THR A 7 -13.07 3.68 27.93
CA THR A 7 -12.01 4.03 26.97
C THR A 7 -10.70 3.36 27.41
N PRO A 8 -10.05 2.57 26.54
CA PRO A 8 -8.82 1.88 26.91
C PRO A 8 -7.73 2.89 27.27
N ASP A 9 -6.91 2.56 28.26
CA ASP A 9 -5.76 3.37 28.63
C ASP A 9 -4.65 3.31 27.58
N GLN A 10 -3.71 4.26 27.63
CA GLN A 10 -2.62 4.36 26.65
C GLN A 10 -1.75 3.09 26.59
N SER A 11 -1.57 2.39 27.70
CA SER A 11 -0.78 1.16 27.75
C SER A 11 -1.48 0.02 27.00
N THR A 12 -2.79 -0.08 27.14
CA THR A 12 -3.63 -1.03 26.41
C THR A 12 -3.63 -0.74 24.90
N LEU A 13 -3.75 0.55 24.50
CA LEU A 13 -3.67 0.95 23.09
C LEU A 13 -2.31 0.61 22.49
N ASN A 14 -1.22 0.88 23.21
CA ASN A 14 0.13 0.57 22.73
C ASN A 14 0.33 -0.94 22.56
N ARG A 15 -0.18 -1.75 23.49
CA ARG A 15 -0.13 -3.21 23.39
C ARG A 15 -0.94 -3.72 22.18
N TRP A 16 -2.14 -3.21 21.95
CA TRP A 16 -2.95 -3.61 20.80
C TRP A 16 -2.27 -3.22 19.47
N ARG A 17 -1.70 -2.02 19.43
CA ARG A 17 -0.91 -1.58 18.26
C ARG A 17 0.27 -2.51 18.00
N GLN A 18 1.03 -2.88 19.03
CA GLN A 18 2.17 -3.78 18.87
C GLN A 18 1.73 -5.15 18.39
N ASN A 19 0.70 -5.75 19.01
CA ASN A 19 0.15 -7.04 18.58
C ASN A 19 -0.32 -7.00 17.11
N PHE A 20 -0.94 -5.90 16.69
CA PHE A 20 -1.36 -5.71 15.31
C PHE A 20 -0.16 -5.66 14.35
N LEU A 21 0.88 -4.92 14.69
CA LEU A 21 2.10 -4.83 13.88
C LEU A 21 2.82 -6.19 13.78
N ASP A 22 2.94 -6.90 14.88
CA ASP A 22 3.58 -8.21 14.93
C ASP A 22 2.80 -9.25 14.09
N LEU A 23 1.47 -9.25 14.19
CA LEU A 23 0.63 -10.12 13.38
C LEU A 23 0.77 -9.82 11.89
N ASN A 24 0.79 -8.54 11.50
CA ASN A 24 0.97 -8.16 10.10
C ASN A 24 2.37 -8.51 9.58
N ALA A 25 3.41 -8.34 10.39
CA ALA A 25 4.76 -8.74 10.03
C ALA A 25 4.86 -10.27 9.79
N GLN A 26 4.22 -11.07 10.65
CA GLN A 26 4.15 -12.53 10.47
C GLN A 26 3.39 -12.93 9.20
N LYS A 27 2.23 -12.30 8.95
CA LYS A 27 1.46 -12.55 7.71
C LYS A 27 2.26 -12.21 6.47
N LEU A 28 2.93 -11.06 6.47
CA LEU A 28 3.75 -10.64 5.34
C LEU A 28 4.93 -11.60 5.10
N ALA A 29 5.61 -12.05 6.16
CA ALA A 29 6.69 -13.03 6.05
C ALA A 29 6.18 -14.36 5.46
N SER A 30 5.06 -14.87 5.97
CA SER A 30 4.42 -16.10 5.46
C SER A 30 3.98 -15.96 4.00
N ALA A 31 3.44 -14.79 3.62
CA ALA A 31 3.08 -14.49 2.24
C ALA A 31 4.30 -14.56 1.31
N ARG A 32 5.40 -13.94 1.72
CA ARG A 32 6.64 -13.89 0.93
C ARG A 32 7.21 -15.28 0.65
N GLU A 33 7.17 -16.20 1.61
CA GLU A 33 7.65 -17.57 1.43
C GLU A 33 6.93 -18.33 0.31
N GLN A 34 5.69 -17.96 0.02
CA GLN A 34 4.86 -18.60 -1.00
C GLN A 34 4.95 -17.93 -2.37
N LEU A 35 5.45 -16.70 -2.44
CA LEU A 35 5.62 -15.95 -3.68
C LEU A 35 6.92 -16.34 -4.39
N SER A 36 6.88 -16.34 -5.73
CA SER A 36 8.09 -16.45 -6.53
C SER A 36 9.03 -15.25 -6.30
N PRO A 37 10.34 -15.36 -6.55
CA PRO A 37 11.28 -14.24 -6.37
C PRO A 37 10.86 -12.98 -7.13
N ARG A 38 10.21 -13.12 -8.29
CA ARG A 38 9.72 -11.98 -9.08
C ARG A 38 8.51 -11.31 -8.44
N GLN A 39 7.56 -12.09 -7.93
CA GLN A 39 6.42 -11.57 -7.18
C GLN A 39 6.84 -10.90 -5.87
N GLN A 40 7.83 -11.46 -5.18
CA GLN A 40 8.42 -10.81 -3.99
C GLN A 40 9.02 -9.44 -4.35
N ALA A 41 9.76 -9.34 -5.45
CA ALA A 41 10.33 -8.08 -5.89
C ALA A 41 9.24 -7.05 -6.29
N VAL A 42 8.12 -7.48 -6.88
CA VAL A 42 6.96 -6.61 -7.13
C VAL A 42 6.38 -6.13 -5.81
N LEU A 43 6.11 -7.03 -4.86
CA LEU A 43 5.59 -6.68 -3.54
C LEU A 43 6.48 -5.66 -2.81
N ASP A 44 7.81 -5.83 -2.89
CA ASP A 44 8.78 -4.94 -2.24
C ASP A 44 8.81 -3.54 -2.86
N VAL A 45 8.53 -3.42 -4.15
CA VAL A 45 8.57 -2.13 -4.83
C VAL A 45 7.25 -1.35 -4.75
N LEU A 46 6.11 -2.00 -4.50
CA LEU A 46 4.81 -1.34 -4.47
C LEU A 46 4.76 -0.13 -3.52
N PRO A 47 5.22 -0.20 -2.25
CA PRO A 47 5.21 0.96 -1.37
C PRO A 47 6.03 2.12 -1.91
N LEU A 48 7.16 1.84 -2.58
CA LEU A 48 8.00 2.85 -3.17
C LEU A 48 7.33 3.55 -4.37
N LEU A 49 6.62 2.80 -5.22
CA LEU A 49 5.87 3.35 -6.36
C LEU A 49 4.72 4.25 -5.90
N LEU A 50 4.07 3.92 -4.79
CA LEU A 50 3.04 4.74 -4.16
C LEU A 50 3.63 5.96 -3.46
N HIS A 51 4.80 5.82 -2.83
CA HIS A 51 5.48 6.90 -2.11
C HIS A 51 6.10 7.93 -3.05
N CYS A 52 6.56 7.52 -4.22
CA CYS A 52 7.27 8.38 -5.18
C CYS A 52 6.42 8.69 -6.40
N ASN A 53 6.70 9.84 -7.04
CA ASN A 53 6.07 10.24 -8.30
C ASN A 53 7.13 10.73 -9.30
N GLY A 54 7.81 9.81 -9.94
CA GLY A 54 8.86 10.09 -10.93
C GLY A 54 8.45 9.66 -12.34
N SER A 55 8.76 10.46 -13.34
CA SER A 55 8.34 10.23 -14.74
C SER A 55 8.85 8.93 -15.37
N ARG A 56 9.82 8.28 -14.74
CA ARG A 56 10.38 6.98 -15.19
C ARG A 56 9.90 5.81 -14.32
N LEU A 57 9.04 6.08 -13.33
CA LEU A 57 8.50 5.05 -12.47
C LEU A 57 7.20 4.48 -13.04
N PRO A 58 6.94 3.18 -12.90
CA PRO A 58 5.61 2.64 -13.10
C PRO A 58 4.56 3.43 -12.29
N GLY A 59 3.41 3.69 -12.88
CA GLY A 59 2.36 4.45 -12.23
C GLY A 59 2.47 5.99 -12.35
N TYR A 60 3.46 6.54 -13.03
CA TYR A 60 3.51 7.98 -13.26
C TYR A 60 2.35 8.44 -14.16
N VAL A 61 1.60 9.46 -13.74
CA VAL A 61 0.51 10.09 -14.50
C VAL A 61 0.89 11.52 -14.87
N ALA A 62 1.12 12.38 -13.88
CA ALA A 62 1.46 13.79 -14.05
C ALA A 62 2.37 14.25 -12.90
N PRO A 63 3.08 15.41 -13.01
CA PRO A 63 4.00 15.86 -11.96
C PRO A 63 3.37 16.03 -10.58
N HIS A 64 2.09 16.35 -10.53
CA HIS A 64 1.32 16.63 -9.30
C HIS A 64 0.38 15.49 -8.89
N THR A 65 0.53 14.31 -9.49
CA THR A 65 -0.23 13.12 -9.06
C THR A 65 0.04 12.83 -7.59
N PRO A 66 -1.00 12.61 -6.76
CA PRO A 66 -0.85 12.31 -5.35
C PRO A 66 0.08 11.13 -5.10
N CYS A 67 0.94 11.28 -4.11
CA CYS A 67 1.89 10.27 -3.68
C CYS A 67 2.33 10.55 -2.24
N GLY A 68 3.27 9.76 -1.72
CA GLY A 68 3.81 9.95 -0.39
C GLY A 68 2.99 9.24 0.68
N ILE A 69 3.55 8.18 1.24
CA ILE A 69 2.96 7.41 2.35
C ILE A 69 3.44 8.03 3.67
N THR A 70 2.50 8.37 4.54
CA THR A 70 2.77 8.94 5.87
C THR A 70 3.56 7.95 6.72
N GLY A 71 4.67 8.40 7.31
CA GLY A 71 5.52 7.57 8.16
C GLY A 71 6.36 6.50 7.43
N TYR A 72 6.26 6.40 6.11
CA TYR A 72 7.08 5.47 5.34
C TYR A 72 8.45 6.08 5.00
N THR A 73 9.49 5.26 5.12
CA THR A 73 10.85 5.59 4.68
C THR A 73 11.36 4.45 3.81
N PRO A 74 11.75 4.71 2.55
CA PRO A 74 12.33 3.70 1.68
C PRO A 74 13.58 3.06 2.28
N THR A 75 13.69 1.73 2.19
CA THR A 75 14.87 0.97 2.61
C THR A 75 15.78 0.67 1.42
N LEU A 76 17.00 0.19 1.68
CA LEU A 76 17.92 -0.27 0.63
C LEU A 76 17.33 -1.45 -0.17
N GLU A 77 16.52 -2.28 0.47
CA GLU A 77 15.84 -3.41 -0.18
C GLU A 77 14.83 -2.92 -1.19
N HIS A 78 14.00 -1.92 -0.83
CA HIS A 78 13.06 -1.30 -1.76
C HIS A 78 13.76 -0.66 -2.96
N HIS A 79 14.89 0.02 -2.74
CA HIS A 79 15.70 0.57 -3.83
C HIS A 79 16.29 -0.53 -4.73
N SER A 80 16.78 -1.61 -4.14
CA SER A 80 17.32 -2.75 -4.88
C SER A 80 16.25 -3.45 -5.72
N ALA A 81 15.04 -3.62 -5.18
CA ALA A 81 13.90 -4.15 -5.91
C ALA A 81 13.53 -3.25 -7.09
N LEU A 82 13.47 -1.93 -6.90
CA LEU A 82 13.18 -1.00 -7.99
C LEU A 82 14.20 -1.07 -9.12
N HIS A 83 15.50 -1.18 -8.80
CA HIS A 83 16.56 -1.27 -9.82
C HIS A 83 16.42 -2.49 -10.74
N GLN A 84 15.74 -3.56 -10.30
CA GLN A 84 15.45 -4.72 -11.14
C GLN A 84 14.46 -4.37 -12.28
N PHE A 85 13.54 -3.42 -12.02
CA PHE A 85 12.47 -3.06 -12.94
C PHE A 85 12.68 -1.73 -13.67
N ALA A 86 13.35 -0.78 -13.03
CA ALA A 86 13.51 0.58 -13.53
C ALA A 86 14.97 1.04 -13.38
N ARG A 87 15.87 0.53 -14.23
CA ARG A 87 17.28 0.92 -14.21
C ARG A 87 17.43 2.42 -14.49
N GLY A 88 18.10 3.12 -13.58
CA GLY A 88 18.35 4.57 -13.71
C GLY A 88 17.14 5.45 -13.34
N ALA A 89 16.08 4.89 -12.77
CA ALA A 89 15.04 5.69 -12.15
C ALA A 89 15.62 6.44 -10.95
N GLN A 90 15.42 7.75 -10.94
CA GLN A 90 15.77 8.58 -9.79
C GLN A 90 14.59 8.58 -8.81
N ILE A 91 14.86 8.21 -7.58
CA ILE A 91 13.88 8.27 -6.51
C ILE A 91 14.02 9.63 -5.84
N PRO A 92 12.97 10.45 -5.85
CA PRO A 92 12.96 11.70 -5.10
C PRO A 92 13.25 11.42 -3.62
N ARG A 93 14.14 12.20 -3.00
CA ARG A 93 14.45 12.06 -1.57
C ARG A 93 13.27 12.41 -0.68
N ASP A 94 12.43 13.32 -1.15
CA ASP A 94 11.19 13.73 -0.49
C ASP A 94 10.06 13.71 -1.54
N PRO A 95 8.94 13.02 -1.28
CA PRO A 95 7.77 13.04 -2.17
C PRO A 95 7.07 14.42 -2.19
N GLY A 96 7.41 15.35 -1.30
CA GLY A 96 6.80 16.68 -1.14
C GLY A 96 5.44 16.62 -0.44
N GLN A 97 4.48 15.91 -1.00
CA GLN A 97 3.18 15.66 -0.38
C GLN A 97 3.14 14.27 0.27
N ARG A 98 2.30 14.12 1.29
CA ARG A 98 2.02 12.83 1.94
C ARG A 98 0.51 12.64 1.94
N CYS A 99 0.02 12.13 0.81
CA CYS A 99 -1.41 12.00 0.55
C CYS A 99 -1.96 10.60 0.86
N ILE A 100 -1.09 9.66 1.24
CA ILE A 100 -1.47 8.27 1.53
C ILE A 100 -1.23 8.03 3.01
N GLU A 101 -2.30 7.80 3.76
CA GLU A 101 -2.27 7.60 5.21
C GLU A 101 -2.02 6.14 5.61
N GLY A 102 -2.31 5.19 4.72
CA GLY A 102 -2.07 3.79 4.97
C GLY A 102 -2.15 2.94 3.72
N VAL A 103 -1.37 1.86 3.70
CA VAL A 103 -1.41 0.84 2.66
C VAL A 103 -1.50 -0.51 3.36
N PHE A 104 -2.53 -1.29 3.04
CA PHE A 104 -2.80 -2.56 3.70
C PHE A 104 -2.92 -3.67 2.66
N LEU A 105 -2.23 -4.76 2.90
CA LEU A 105 -2.37 -5.97 2.12
C LEU A 105 -3.52 -6.80 2.70
N MET A 106 -4.51 -7.06 1.87
CA MET A 106 -5.74 -7.74 2.26
C MET A 106 -5.86 -9.12 1.58
N GLY A 107 -6.98 -9.78 1.74
CA GLY A 107 -7.28 -11.04 1.07
C GLY A 107 -6.60 -12.27 1.67
N SER A 108 -6.43 -13.30 0.85
CA SER A 108 -5.91 -14.61 1.25
C SER A 108 -4.40 -14.64 1.46
N LEU A 109 -3.70 -13.58 1.12
CA LEU A 109 -2.25 -13.51 1.20
C LEU A 109 -1.76 -13.71 2.66
N GLY A 110 -0.82 -14.63 2.86
CA GLY A 110 -0.34 -15.01 4.20
C GLY A 110 -1.32 -15.82 5.04
N SER A 111 -2.43 -16.30 4.44
CA SER A 111 -3.39 -17.19 5.08
C SER A 111 -3.26 -18.63 4.57
N VAL A 112 -3.96 -19.57 5.24
CA VAL A 112 -4.03 -20.99 4.81
C VAL A 112 -4.68 -21.15 3.42
N ALA A 113 -5.46 -20.14 2.99
CA ALA A 113 -6.13 -20.12 1.68
C ALA A 113 -5.26 -19.57 0.55
N GLN A 114 -4.05 -19.10 0.84
CA GLN A 114 -3.14 -18.58 -0.18
C GLN A 114 -2.73 -19.69 -1.16
N SER A 115 -2.79 -19.38 -2.45
CA SER A 115 -2.24 -20.18 -3.53
C SER A 115 -1.09 -19.44 -4.23
N ARG A 116 -0.33 -20.15 -5.09
CA ARG A 116 0.73 -19.53 -5.91
C ARG A 116 0.19 -18.47 -6.90
N ASN A 117 -1.10 -18.47 -7.15
CA ASN A 117 -1.80 -17.56 -8.05
C ASN A 117 -2.73 -16.61 -7.27
N SER A 118 -2.52 -16.42 -5.98
CA SER A 118 -3.31 -15.47 -5.21
C SER A 118 -2.93 -14.04 -5.59
N ASP A 119 -3.96 -13.23 -5.84
CA ASP A 119 -3.83 -11.82 -6.16
C ASP A 119 -3.38 -11.01 -4.95
N LEU A 120 -2.76 -9.89 -5.19
CA LEU A 120 -2.37 -8.93 -4.17
C LEU A 120 -3.46 -7.85 -4.03
N ASP A 121 -4.40 -8.04 -3.12
CA ASP A 121 -5.40 -7.02 -2.79
C ASP A 121 -4.80 -5.95 -1.89
N VAL A 122 -4.69 -4.74 -2.39
CA VAL A 122 -4.06 -3.62 -1.71
C VAL A 122 -5.08 -2.52 -1.43
N TRP A 123 -5.40 -2.32 -0.16
CA TRP A 123 -6.20 -1.19 0.27
C TRP A 123 -5.32 0.02 0.51
N LEU A 124 -5.66 1.13 -0.13
CA LEU A 124 -4.94 2.38 -0.08
C LEU A 124 -5.84 3.46 0.53
N CYS A 125 -5.53 3.84 1.79
CA CYS A 125 -6.24 4.91 2.47
C CYS A 125 -5.58 6.25 2.14
N HIS A 126 -6.33 7.14 1.49
CA HIS A 126 -5.85 8.46 1.13
C HIS A 126 -6.42 9.54 2.03
N ASP A 127 -5.76 10.71 2.05
CA ASP A 127 -6.19 11.91 2.78
C ASP A 127 -7.59 12.35 2.31
N GLU A 128 -8.42 12.77 3.26
CA GLU A 128 -9.77 13.30 3.02
C GLU A 128 -9.77 14.63 2.28
N LEU A 129 -8.66 15.34 2.24
CA LEU A 129 -8.52 16.65 1.61
C LEU A 129 -8.21 16.59 0.10
N LEU A 130 -8.07 15.40 -0.47
CA LEU A 130 -7.84 15.27 -1.91
C LEU A 130 -9.08 15.72 -2.69
N THR A 131 -8.84 16.50 -3.74
CA THR A 131 -9.88 16.89 -4.70
C THR A 131 -10.27 15.69 -5.60
N ASP A 132 -11.44 15.75 -6.23
CA ASP A 132 -11.90 14.71 -7.17
C ASP A 132 -10.89 14.45 -8.29
N GLN A 133 -10.23 15.49 -8.81
CA GLN A 133 -9.18 15.35 -9.82
C GLN A 133 -7.96 14.61 -9.27
N GLN A 134 -7.55 14.91 -8.04
CA GLN A 134 -6.42 14.23 -7.39
C GLN A 134 -6.76 12.75 -7.11
N ILE A 135 -7.99 12.46 -6.69
CA ILE A 135 -8.46 11.07 -6.52
C ILE A 135 -8.45 10.34 -7.86
N SER A 136 -8.91 10.97 -8.93
CA SER A 136 -8.86 10.40 -10.28
C SER A 136 -7.43 10.13 -10.75
N ASP A 137 -6.50 11.06 -10.52
CA ASP A 137 -5.08 10.89 -10.86
C ASP A 137 -4.44 9.75 -10.03
N LEU A 138 -4.81 9.62 -8.75
CA LEU A 138 -4.34 8.53 -7.89
C LEU A 138 -4.89 7.18 -8.36
N GLN A 139 -6.16 7.12 -8.75
CA GLN A 139 -6.77 5.92 -9.33
C GLN A 139 -6.07 5.51 -10.63
N GLU A 140 -5.80 6.45 -11.52
CA GLU A 140 -5.04 6.18 -12.75
C GLU A 140 -3.62 5.71 -12.45
N LYS A 141 -2.96 6.29 -11.43
CA LYS A 141 -1.65 5.82 -10.96
C LYS A 141 -1.72 4.35 -10.52
N CYS A 142 -2.71 3.98 -9.73
CA CYS A 142 -2.94 2.61 -9.29
C CYS A 142 -3.16 1.68 -10.48
N THR A 143 -4.04 2.04 -11.40
CA THR A 143 -4.31 1.26 -12.62
C THR A 143 -3.06 1.03 -13.49
N ARG A 144 -2.17 2.02 -13.58
CA ARG A 144 -0.88 1.86 -14.28
C ARG A 144 0.06 0.93 -13.54
N ILE A 145 0.08 0.97 -12.21
CA ILE A 145 0.88 0.04 -11.39
C ILE A 145 0.34 -1.39 -11.54
N GLU A 146 -0.98 -1.60 -11.54
CA GLU A 146 -1.61 -2.91 -11.77
C GLU A 146 -1.19 -3.51 -13.12
N LYS A 147 -1.34 -2.73 -14.20
CA LYS A 147 -0.91 -3.16 -15.55
C LYS A 147 0.58 -3.48 -15.62
N TRP A 148 1.41 -2.69 -14.94
CA TRP A 148 2.83 -2.96 -14.85
C TRP A 148 3.11 -4.25 -14.07
N ALA A 149 2.49 -4.46 -12.92
CA ALA A 149 2.64 -5.65 -12.09
C ALA A 149 2.20 -6.92 -12.86
N ASP A 150 1.08 -6.85 -13.58
CA ASP A 150 0.61 -7.92 -14.46
C ASP A 150 1.66 -8.29 -15.53
N SER A 151 2.30 -7.29 -16.15
CA SER A 151 3.44 -7.51 -17.08
C SER A 151 4.64 -8.19 -16.42
N GLN A 152 4.74 -8.16 -15.09
CA GLN A 152 5.73 -8.86 -14.29
C GLN A 152 5.25 -10.24 -13.79
N GLY A 153 4.04 -10.66 -14.18
CA GLY A 153 3.42 -11.92 -13.76
C GLY A 153 2.89 -11.89 -12.32
N THR A 154 2.45 -10.71 -11.87
CA THR A 154 1.88 -10.51 -10.54
C THR A 154 0.59 -9.73 -10.65
N GLU A 155 -0.54 -10.34 -10.32
CA GLU A 155 -1.83 -9.69 -10.28
C GLU A 155 -1.96 -8.86 -9.00
N VAL A 156 -2.27 -7.58 -9.16
CA VAL A 156 -2.42 -6.61 -8.06
C VAL A 156 -3.70 -5.84 -8.27
N HIS A 157 -4.50 -5.68 -7.25
CA HIS A 157 -5.72 -4.86 -7.25
C HIS A 157 -5.66 -3.80 -6.17
N PHE A 158 -5.86 -2.54 -6.54
CA PHE A 158 -5.92 -1.43 -5.59
C PHE A 158 -7.36 -1.02 -5.32
N PHE A 159 -7.67 -0.88 -4.03
CA PHE A 159 -8.93 -0.35 -3.55
C PHE A 159 -8.67 0.96 -2.82
N LEU A 160 -9.06 2.08 -3.44
CA LEU A 160 -8.91 3.39 -2.84
C LEU A 160 -10.01 3.63 -1.81
N MET A 161 -9.60 4.13 -0.66
CA MET A 161 -10.50 4.44 0.44
C MET A 161 -10.19 5.81 1.02
N ASN A 162 -11.23 6.60 1.27
CA ASN A 162 -11.10 7.81 2.04
C ASN A 162 -10.89 7.45 3.52
N LEU A 163 -9.93 8.10 4.17
CA LEU A 163 -9.63 7.83 5.58
C LEU A 163 -10.83 8.05 6.51
N LYS A 164 -11.66 9.06 6.22
CA LYS A 164 -12.87 9.35 6.98
C LYS A 164 -13.89 8.22 6.85
N ASP A 165 -14.18 7.78 5.63
CA ASP A 165 -15.13 6.71 5.35
C ASP A 165 -14.69 5.41 6.00
N PHE A 166 -13.38 5.15 6.01
CA PHE A 166 -12.80 4.00 6.71
C PHE A 166 -13.02 4.07 8.22
N ARG A 167 -12.82 5.24 8.85
CA ARG A 167 -13.05 5.45 10.29
C ARG A 167 -14.52 5.34 10.66
N ASP A 168 -15.40 5.84 9.81
CA ASP A 168 -16.86 5.85 10.03
C ASP A 168 -17.50 4.50 9.69
N GLY A 169 -16.73 3.51 9.22
CA GLY A 169 -17.22 2.19 8.83
C GLY A 169 -18.08 2.21 7.57
N GLN A 170 -18.02 3.27 6.79
CA GLN A 170 -18.72 3.45 5.53
C GLN A 170 -17.85 2.98 4.35
N SER A 171 -17.40 1.72 4.37
CA SER A 171 -16.78 1.15 3.18
C SER A 171 -17.87 1.00 2.10
N GLN A 172 -17.79 1.79 1.04
CA GLN A 172 -18.57 1.52 -0.16
C GLN A 172 -18.13 0.16 -0.69
N SER A 173 -19.02 -0.82 -0.56
CA SER A 173 -18.86 -2.10 -1.24
C SER A 173 -18.87 -1.82 -2.74
N ALA A 174 -17.76 -2.09 -3.42
CA ALA A 174 -17.67 -2.12 -4.86
C ALA A 174 -18.49 -3.29 -5.41
#